data_af2d6d3890c7c600fd53edc484541ca5
#
_entry.id   af2d6d3890c7c600fd53edc484541ca5
#
_cell.length_a   1.000
_cell.length_b   1.000
_cell.length_c   1.000
_cell.angle_alpha   90.00
_cell.angle_beta   90.00
_cell.angle_gamma   90.00
#
_symmetry.space_group_name_H-M   'P 1'
#
loop_
_entity.id
_entity.type
_entity.pdbx_description
1 polymer ?
#
loop_
_entity_poly.entity_id
_entity_poly.type
_entity_poly.pdbx_seq_one_letter_code
_entity_poly.pdbx_strand_id
1 'polypeptide(L)'
;MAPGLVDTHIHGFAGVDVMDNHQEVFETMSKALLGAGVTSFLPTALTASFEILDDICRTAADFAGKESGARIQGLFFEGPYFTEKYKGAQNPSYMKNPSTAELDQWLKSSKGLLKKIALAPERDEVEDFIDYATRKNVIVALGHSDATYQQAAQAVEAGASVWVHAYNGMRGLNHREPGMVGAVYELPNTYAELICDGHHVHPSACDILMHQKDHEHVVLITDCMSAGGLEDGDYMLGEFPVIVEKEQHV
;
A
#
# COMPACT_ATOMS: atom_id res chain seq x y z
N MET A 1 15.62 -17.58 -18.18
CA MET A 1 15.63 -16.98 -16.83
C MET A 1 14.93 -15.66 -16.93
N ALA A 2 13.99 -15.37 -16.00
CA ALA A 2 13.35 -14.07 -15.86
C ALA A 2 13.81 -13.43 -14.54
N PRO A 3 13.75 -12.09 -14.39
CA PRO A 3 13.89 -11.44 -13.10
C PRO A 3 12.83 -11.97 -12.12
N GLY A 4 13.15 -12.01 -10.83
CA GLY A 4 12.15 -12.31 -9.80
C GLY A 4 11.13 -11.17 -9.67
N LEU A 5 9.92 -11.51 -9.24
CA LEU A 5 8.88 -10.52 -9.01
C LEU A 5 9.21 -9.65 -7.79
N VAL A 6 8.70 -8.42 -7.81
CA VAL A 6 8.79 -7.46 -6.70
C VAL A 6 7.39 -7.05 -6.32
N ASP A 7 7.03 -7.23 -5.05
CA ASP A 7 5.72 -6.82 -4.53
C ASP A 7 5.88 -5.64 -3.57
N THR A 8 5.38 -4.48 -3.95
CA THR A 8 5.53 -3.25 -3.18
C THR A 8 4.34 -2.95 -2.28
N HIS A 9 3.35 -3.86 -2.21
CA HIS A 9 2.15 -3.70 -1.40
C HIS A 9 1.59 -5.07 -1.01
N ILE A 10 1.87 -5.52 0.22
CA ILE A 10 1.43 -6.82 0.73
C ILE A 10 1.32 -6.81 2.25
N HIS A 11 0.14 -7.12 2.80
CA HIS A 11 -0.17 -7.11 4.23
C HIS A 11 0.19 -8.40 4.93
N GLY A 12 0.02 -9.52 4.23
CA GLY A 12 0.27 -10.85 4.80
C GLY A 12 0.36 -11.92 3.74
N PHE A 13 0.82 -13.11 4.12
CA PHE A 13 0.88 -14.29 3.26
C PHE A 13 1.08 -15.55 4.12
N ALA A 14 0.55 -16.70 3.66
CA ALA A 14 0.76 -18.00 4.31
C ALA A 14 0.37 -18.04 5.81
N GLY A 15 -0.71 -17.36 6.17
CA GLY A 15 -1.30 -17.42 7.52
C GLY A 15 -0.77 -16.37 8.50
N VAL A 16 0.10 -15.46 8.08
CA VAL A 16 0.62 -14.38 8.92
C VAL A 16 0.33 -13.01 8.35
N ASP A 17 0.20 -12.01 9.22
CA ASP A 17 -0.07 -10.61 8.88
C ASP A 17 1.01 -9.71 9.50
N VAL A 18 1.42 -8.67 8.79
CA VAL A 18 2.39 -7.68 9.29
C VAL A 18 1.94 -7.07 10.61
N MET A 19 0.62 -6.96 10.83
CA MET A 19 0.03 -6.44 12.06
C MET A 19 0.19 -7.38 13.26
N ASP A 20 0.54 -8.66 13.07
CA ASP A 20 0.88 -9.60 14.17
C ASP A 20 2.18 -9.20 14.90
N ASN A 21 3.01 -8.41 14.25
CA ASN A 21 4.16 -7.68 14.79
C ASN A 21 5.18 -8.54 15.57
N HIS A 22 5.62 -9.65 14.99
CA HIS A 22 6.77 -10.43 15.49
C HIS A 22 7.67 -10.92 14.37
N GLN A 23 8.95 -11.21 14.64
CA GLN A 23 9.96 -11.49 13.61
C GLN A 23 9.63 -12.72 12.75
N GLU A 24 8.93 -13.71 13.30
CA GLU A 24 8.52 -14.93 12.58
C GLU A 24 7.54 -14.62 11.44
N VAL A 25 6.77 -13.54 11.54
CA VAL A 25 5.90 -13.05 10.45
C VAL A 25 6.73 -12.77 9.20
N PHE A 26 7.76 -11.95 9.36
CA PHE A 26 8.61 -11.54 8.25
C PHE A 26 9.38 -12.72 7.65
N GLU A 27 9.84 -13.66 8.48
CA GLU A 27 10.51 -14.86 8.00
C GLU A 27 9.54 -15.79 7.26
N THR A 28 8.31 -15.98 7.75
CA THR A 28 7.28 -16.79 7.09
C THR A 28 6.91 -16.18 5.75
N MET A 29 6.62 -14.88 5.69
CA MET A 29 6.36 -14.17 4.44
C MET A 29 7.53 -14.30 3.46
N SER A 30 8.75 -14.05 3.92
CA SER A 30 9.96 -14.13 3.11
C SER A 30 10.11 -15.49 2.41
N LYS A 31 9.95 -16.58 3.15
CA LYS A 31 10.07 -17.95 2.59
C LYS A 31 8.94 -18.28 1.63
N ALA A 32 7.70 -18.00 2.03
CA ALA A 32 6.53 -18.34 1.24
C ALA A 32 6.46 -17.55 -0.07
N LEU A 33 6.77 -16.25 -0.03
CA LEU A 33 6.81 -15.38 -1.20
C LEU A 33 7.88 -15.80 -2.20
N LEU A 34 9.06 -16.24 -1.74
CA LEU A 34 10.07 -16.79 -2.64
C LEU A 34 9.55 -18.02 -3.38
N GLY A 35 8.79 -18.88 -2.71
CA GLY A 35 8.12 -20.02 -3.31
C GLY A 35 7.09 -19.64 -4.39
N ALA A 36 6.49 -18.46 -4.28
CA ALA A 36 5.57 -17.88 -5.26
C ALA A 36 6.28 -17.07 -6.37
N GLY A 37 7.62 -16.99 -6.35
CA GLY A 37 8.42 -16.28 -7.36
C GLY A 37 8.68 -14.81 -7.06
N VAL A 38 8.23 -14.30 -5.91
CA VAL A 38 8.55 -12.96 -5.41
C VAL A 38 9.92 -13.01 -4.73
N THR A 39 10.84 -12.17 -5.17
CA THR A 39 12.22 -12.13 -4.65
C THR A 39 12.49 -10.93 -3.76
N SER A 40 11.62 -9.93 -3.81
CA SER A 40 11.70 -8.72 -2.99
C SER A 40 10.30 -8.18 -2.70
N PHE A 41 10.09 -7.62 -1.52
CA PHE A 41 8.78 -7.08 -1.13
C PHE A 41 8.90 -5.94 -0.12
N LEU A 42 7.81 -5.19 0.03
CA LEU A 42 7.60 -4.22 1.10
C LEU A 42 6.47 -4.73 2.01
N PRO A 43 6.78 -5.30 3.18
CA PRO A 43 5.75 -5.56 4.19
C PRO A 43 4.94 -4.30 4.45
N THR A 44 3.61 -4.40 4.39
CA THR A 44 2.70 -3.27 4.45
C THR A 44 1.87 -3.31 5.73
N ALA A 45 2.01 -2.30 6.57
CA ALA A 45 1.18 -2.15 7.76
C ALA A 45 -0.11 -1.40 7.41
N LEU A 46 -1.24 -1.85 7.98
CA LEU A 46 -2.53 -1.18 7.91
C LEU A 46 -2.57 0.07 8.80
N THR A 47 -3.61 0.89 8.62
CA THR A 47 -3.95 2.01 9.51
C THR A 47 -4.08 1.52 10.96
N ALA A 48 -3.22 2.03 11.84
CA ALA A 48 -3.16 1.69 13.26
C ALA A 48 -2.74 2.89 14.12
N SER A 49 -2.66 2.68 15.45
CA SER A 49 -2.14 3.72 16.34
C SER A 49 -0.65 4.00 16.09
N PHE A 50 -0.20 5.16 16.53
CA PHE A 50 1.21 5.54 16.43
C PHE A 50 2.13 4.48 17.07
N GLU A 51 1.75 3.97 18.24
CA GLU A 51 2.53 3.01 19.01
C GLU A 51 2.65 1.66 18.28
N ILE A 52 1.56 1.16 17.71
CA ILE A 52 1.57 -0.09 16.92
C ILE A 52 2.50 0.04 15.71
N LEU A 53 2.38 1.14 14.97
CA LEU A 53 3.22 1.39 13.79
C LEU A 53 4.70 1.58 14.17
N ASP A 54 4.98 2.22 15.32
CA ASP A 54 6.34 2.39 15.81
C ASP A 54 6.97 1.05 16.27
N ASP A 55 6.17 0.16 16.86
CA ASP A 55 6.61 -1.18 17.22
C ASP A 55 6.87 -2.07 15.99
N ILE A 56 6.03 -1.98 14.94
CA ILE A 56 6.26 -2.64 13.65
C ILE A 56 7.58 -2.15 13.03
N CYS A 57 7.86 -0.84 13.10
CA CYS A 57 9.14 -0.28 12.65
C CYS A 57 10.34 -0.96 13.33
N ARG A 58 10.30 -1.12 14.64
CA ARG A 58 11.38 -1.77 15.40
C ARG A 58 11.54 -3.23 15.04
N THR A 59 10.44 -3.97 15.03
CA THR A 59 10.44 -5.42 14.74
C THR A 59 10.99 -5.69 13.34
N ALA A 60 10.52 -4.95 12.34
CA ALA A 60 10.98 -5.09 10.96
C ALA A 60 12.46 -4.70 10.81
N ALA A 61 12.90 -3.61 11.45
CA ALA A 61 14.30 -3.15 11.38
C ALA A 61 15.27 -4.11 12.11
N ASP A 62 14.78 -4.83 13.09
CA ASP A 62 15.59 -5.84 13.78
C ASP A 62 15.68 -7.16 13.00
N PHE A 63 14.75 -7.41 12.09
CA PHE A 63 14.73 -8.60 11.25
C PHE A 63 15.35 -8.38 9.85
N ALA A 64 15.15 -7.24 9.21
CA ALA A 64 15.60 -6.95 7.85
C ALA A 64 17.10 -7.26 7.65
N GLY A 65 17.42 -7.93 6.53
CA GLY A 65 18.76 -8.44 6.23
C GLY A 65 19.05 -9.84 6.78
N LYS A 66 18.08 -10.48 7.46
CA LYS A 66 18.21 -11.85 7.98
C LYS A 66 17.29 -12.84 7.24
N GLU A 67 16.56 -12.36 6.23
CA GLU A 67 15.61 -13.18 5.46
C GLU A 67 16.29 -14.38 4.80
N SER A 68 15.64 -15.53 4.86
CA SER A 68 16.11 -16.74 4.16
C SER A 68 15.43 -16.96 2.79
N GLY A 69 14.52 -16.07 2.40
CA GLY A 69 13.75 -16.10 1.16
C GLY A 69 13.74 -14.77 0.41
N ALA A 70 12.54 -14.25 0.11
CA ALA A 70 12.35 -12.93 -0.49
C ALA A 70 12.86 -11.82 0.43
N ARG A 71 13.50 -10.80 -0.12
CA ARG A 71 14.15 -9.72 0.64
C ARG A 71 13.20 -8.59 0.96
N ILE A 72 13.22 -8.09 2.18
CA ILE A 72 12.59 -6.86 2.59
C ILE A 72 13.40 -5.69 2.03
N GLN A 73 12.80 -4.87 1.16
CA GLN A 73 13.44 -3.68 0.59
C GLN A 73 13.08 -2.39 1.33
N GLY A 74 12.05 -2.45 2.15
CA GLY A 74 11.54 -1.34 2.95
C GLY A 74 10.25 -1.73 3.64
N LEU A 75 9.73 -0.84 4.48
CA LEU A 75 8.36 -0.90 5.01
C LEU A 75 7.46 0.05 4.22
N PHE A 76 6.20 -0.32 4.09
CA PHE A 76 5.14 0.54 3.63
C PHE A 76 4.07 0.72 4.71
N PHE A 77 3.65 1.96 4.96
CA PHE A 77 2.51 2.27 5.81
C PHE A 77 1.33 2.69 4.95
N GLU A 78 0.34 1.82 4.84
CA GLU A 78 -0.93 2.11 4.21
C GLU A 78 -1.87 2.82 5.21
N GLY A 79 -1.72 4.13 5.29
CA GLY A 79 -2.28 5.03 6.30
C GLY A 79 -1.25 5.42 7.37
N PRO A 80 -1.68 6.01 8.51
CA PRO A 80 -3.07 6.22 8.98
C PRO A 80 -3.74 7.52 8.49
N TYR A 81 -3.22 8.15 7.49
CA TYR A 81 -3.62 9.49 7.04
C TYR A 81 -4.71 9.46 5.96
N PHE A 82 -5.67 8.54 6.11
CA PHE A 82 -6.80 8.34 5.19
C PHE A 82 -8.08 9.03 5.64
N THR A 83 -9.13 9.01 4.78
CA THR A 83 -10.47 9.50 5.09
C THR A 83 -11.49 8.36 5.07
N GLU A 84 -12.59 8.53 5.82
CA GLU A 84 -13.53 7.42 6.06
C GLU A 84 -14.27 6.95 4.81
N LYS A 85 -14.56 7.85 3.86
CA LYS A 85 -15.47 7.54 2.75
C LYS A 85 -14.99 6.37 1.88
N TYR A 86 -13.70 6.27 1.66
CA TYR A 86 -13.06 5.22 0.87
C TYR A 86 -12.12 4.36 1.71
N LYS A 87 -12.42 4.23 3.00
CA LYS A 87 -11.55 3.53 3.96
C LYS A 87 -11.28 2.06 3.65
N GLY A 88 -12.17 1.40 2.88
CA GLY A 88 -12.06 -0.05 2.68
C GLY A 88 -12.03 -0.81 4.01
N ALA A 89 -11.05 -1.66 4.18
CA ALA A 89 -10.81 -2.43 5.41
C ALA A 89 -9.96 -1.68 6.47
N GLN A 90 -9.65 -0.40 6.27
CA GLN A 90 -8.88 0.40 7.23
C GLN A 90 -9.74 0.80 8.44
N ASN A 91 -9.16 0.77 9.65
CA ASN A 91 -9.89 1.13 10.87
C ASN A 91 -9.98 2.66 11.02
N PRO A 92 -11.19 3.27 10.92
CA PRO A 92 -11.35 4.72 10.94
C PRO A 92 -10.99 5.37 12.28
N SER A 93 -10.97 4.61 13.38
CA SER A 93 -10.64 5.15 14.71
C SER A 93 -9.19 5.63 14.82
N TYR A 94 -8.31 5.17 13.95
CA TYR A 94 -6.90 5.59 13.90
C TYR A 94 -6.62 6.64 12.81
N MET A 95 -7.61 7.00 12.00
CA MET A 95 -7.44 7.97 10.92
C MET A 95 -7.25 9.39 11.47
N LYS A 96 -6.22 10.07 10.99
CA LYS A 96 -5.83 11.41 11.46
C LYS A 96 -5.14 12.21 10.37
N ASN A 97 -4.89 13.48 10.63
CA ASN A 97 -4.07 14.32 9.75
C ASN A 97 -2.58 13.93 9.83
N PRO A 98 -1.80 14.16 8.77
CA PRO A 98 -0.37 13.84 8.72
C PRO A 98 0.42 14.57 9.83
N SER A 99 1.50 13.91 10.29
CA SER A 99 2.40 14.45 11.30
C SER A 99 3.86 14.18 10.95
N THR A 100 4.64 15.23 10.73
CA THR A 100 6.09 15.14 10.48
C THR A 100 6.84 14.60 11.70
N ALA A 101 6.36 14.88 12.91
CA ALA A 101 6.96 14.38 14.14
C ALA A 101 6.81 12.85 14.28
N GLU A 102 5.65 12.31 13.88
CA GLU A 102 5.43 10.86 13.84
C GLU A 102 6.33 10.20 12.79
N LEU A 103 6.40 10.78 11.59
CA LEU A 103 7.27 10.29 10.52
C LEU A 103 8.75 10.25 10.97
N ASP A 104 9.26 11.30 11.62
CA ASP A 104 10.62 11.31 12.14
C ASP A 104 10.87 10.19 13.16
N GLN A 105 9.91 9.93 14.04
CA GLN A 105 10.03 8.84 15.00
C GLN A 105 10.01 7.49 14.31
N TRP A 106 9.10 7.23 13.37
CA TRP A 106 9.04 5.98 12.61
C TRP A 106 10.29 5.75 11.76
N LEU A 107 10.85 6.80 11.15
CA LEU A 107 12.13 6.71 10.44
C LEU A 107 13.28 6.33 11.36
N LYS A 108 13.29 6.86 12.58
CA LYS A 108 14.28 6.51 13.60
C LYS A 108 14.09 5.06 14.08
N SER A 109 12.88 4.66 14.43
CA SER A 109 12.57 3.32 14.92
C SER A 109 12.81 2.25 13.86
N SER A 110 12.48 2.53 12.61
CA SER A 110 12.74 1.63 11.48
C SER A 110 14.20 1.63 11.00
N LYS A 111 15.08 2.46 11.59
CA LYS A 111 16.46 2.65 11.10
C LYS A 111 16.51 3.04 9.62
N GLY A 112 15.49 3.78 9.14
CA GLY A 112 15.34 4.19 7.76
C GLY A 112 14.78 3.11 6.82
N LEU A 113 14.22 2.03 7.37
CA LEU A 113 13.55 0.98 6.59
C LEU A 113 12.17 1.43 6.08
N LEU A 114 11.48 2.37 6.74
CA LEU A 114 10.24 2.96 6.21
C LEU A 114 10.55 3.70 4.90
N LYS A 115 10.00 3.20 3.79
CA LYS A 115 10.27 3.71 2.44
C LYS A 115 9.06 4.31 1.75
N LYS A 116 7.86 3.90 2.15
CA LYS A 116 6.63 4.36 1.53
C LYS A 116 5.56 4.60 2.60
N ILE A 117 4.76 5.65 2.41
CA ILE A 117 3.59 5.96 3.23
C ILE A 117 2.46 6.41 2.32
N ALA A 118 1.23 5.94 2.59
CA ALA A 118 0.06 6.36 1.84
C ALA A 118 -0.81 7.32 2.65
N LEU A 119 -1.44 8.26 1.94
CA LEU A 119 -2.34 9.25 2.52
C LEU A 119 -3.45 9.66 1.53
N ALA A 120 -4.48 10.31 2.08
CA ALA A 120 -5.57 10.90 1.32
C ALA A 120 -5.30 12.39 1.06
N PRO A 121 -5.24 12.85 -0.21
CA PRO A 121 -4.90 14.23 -0.56
C PRO A 121 -5.82 15.30 0.02
N GLU A 122 -7.03 14.96 0.40
CA GLU A 122 -8.00 15.89 0.99
C GLU A 122 -7.81 16.13 2.50
N ARG A 123 -6.79 15.53 3.14
CA ARG A 123 -6.44 15.83 4.54
C ARG A 123 -5.82 17.22 4.67
N ASP A 124 -5.92 17.80 5.85
CA ASP A 124 -5.24 19.07 6.15
C ASP A 124 -3.71 18.88 6.20
N GLU A 125 -2.98 19.92 5.82
CA GLU A 125 -1.50 19.99 5.88
C GLU A 125 -0.77 18.94 5.03
N VAL A 126 -1.44 18.40 4.00
CA VAL A 126 -0.92 17.30 3.18
C VAL A 126 0.28 17.72 2.35
N GLU A 127 0.24 18.87 1.69
CA GLU A 127 1.31 19.32 0.80
C GLU A 127 2.62 19.53 1.58
N ASP A 128 2.55 20.15 2.75
CA ASP A 128 3.72 20.36 3.62
C ASP A 128 4.30 19.02 4.10
N PHE A 129 3.44 18.06 4.44
CA PHE A 129 3.86 16.72 4.83
C PHE A 129 4.51 15.95 3.67
N ILE A 130 3.95 16.03 2.47
CA ILE A 130 4.48 15.36 1.27
C ILE A 130 5.88 15.91 0.95
N ASP A 131 6.05 17.24 0.90
CA ASP A 131 7.34 17.87 0.68
C ASP A 131 8.36 17.47 1.77
N TYR A 132 7.94 17.40 3.02
CA TYR A 132 8.78 16.93 4.12
C TYR A 132 9.20 15.47 3.97
N ALA A 133 8.26 14.56 3.69
CA ALA A 133 8.52 13.14 3.54
C ALA A 133 9.44 12.83 2.36
N THR A 134 9.23 13.49 1.22
CA THR A 134 10.08 13.35 0.03
C THR A 134 11.51 13.79 0.27
N ARG A 135 11.72 14.88 1.01
CA ARG A 135 13.06 15.29 1.43
C ARG A 135 13.75 14.30 2.36
N LYS A 136 12.99 13.47 3.05
CA LYS A 136 13.51 12.34 3.87
C LYS A 136 13.69 11.05 3.07
N ASN A 137 13.52 11.07 1.74
CA ASN A 137 13.54 9.91 0.86
C ASN A 137 12.46 8.85 1.20
N VAL A 138 11.28 9.32 1.63
CA VAL A 138 10.08 8.51 1.77
C VAL A 138 9.17 8.77 0.58
N ILE A 139 8.78 7.70 -0.11
CA ILE A 139 7.82 7.75 -1.22
C ILE A 139 6.44 8.01 -0.61
N VAL A 140 5.76 9.04 -1.12
CA VAL A 140 4.38 9.30 -0.74
C VAL A 140 3.44 8.75 -1.80
N ALA A 141 2.51 7.89 -1.36
CA ALA A 141 1.48 7.29 -2.18
C ALA A 141 0.10 7.89 -1.85
N LEU A 142 -0.80 7.90 -2.82
CA LEU A 142 -2.15 8.47 -2.71
C LEU A 142 -3.18 7.36 -2.86
N GLY A 143 -4.09 7.24 -1.90
CA GLY A 143 -5.15 6.22 -1.92
C GLY A 143 -6.15 6.40 -0.79
N HIS A 144 -7.15 5.52 -0.70
CA HIS A 144 -8.25 5.58 0.28
C HIS A 144 -8.84 6.97 0.44
N SER A 145 -9.23 7.58 -0.69
CA SER A 145 -9.44 9.02 -0.81
C SER A 145 -10.67 9.39 -1.64
N ASP A 146 -11.40 10.39 -1.15
CA ASP A 146 -12.46 11.09 -1.90
C ASP A 146 -11.96 12.40 -2.54
N ALA A 147 -10.65 12.54 -2.74
CA ALA A 147 -10.07 13.76 -3.29
C ALA A 147 -10.64 14.09 -4.67
N THR A 148 -10.77 15.38 -4.93
CA THR A 148 -10.99 15.91 -6.27
C THR A 148 -9.71 15.76 -7.10
N TYR A 149 -9.86 15.85 -8.42
CA TYR A 149 -8.72 15.90 -9.33
C TYR A 149 -7.71 16.98 -8.92
N GLN A 150 -8.19 18.17 -8.53
CA GLN A 150 -7.33 19.28 -8.14
C GLN A 150 -6.52 18.99 -6.87
N GLN A 151 -7.15 18.40 -5.84
CA GLN A 151 -6.43 18.01 -4.62
C GLN A 151 -5.36 16.94 -4.91
N ALA A 152 -5.69 15.98 -5.76
CA ALA A 152 -4.73 14.96 -6.20
C ALA A 152 -3.55 15.57 -6.99
N ALA A 153 -3.82 16.54 -7.87
CA ALA A 153 -2.79 17.24 -8.63
C ALA A 153 -1.86 18.06 -7.71
N GLN A 154 -2.41 18.77 -6.72
CA GLN A 154 -1.62 19.51 -5.74
C GLN A 154 -0.70 18.58 -4.92
N ALA A 155 -1.20 17.42 -4.52
CA ALA A 155 -0.39 16.42 -3.83
C ALA A 155 0.76 15.88 -4.70
N VAL A 156 0.53 15.68 -6.00
CA VAL A 156 1.59 15.29 -6.96
C VAL A 156 2.61 16.43 -7.14
N GLU A 157 2.16 17.68 -7.26
CA GLU A 157 3.05 18.85 -7.32
C GLU A 157 3.92 18.98 -6.06
N ALA A 158 3.39 18.61 -4.89
CA ALA A 158 4.14 18.58 -3.64
C ALA A 158 5.13 17.41 -3.56
N GLY A 159 5.06 16.41 -4.45
CA GLY A 159 6.03 15.32 -4.56
C GLY A 159 5.48 13.91 -4.37
N ALA A 160 4.15 13.72 -4.22
CA ALA A 160 3.56 12.39 -4.23
C ALA A 160 3.75 11.74 -5.62
N SER A 161 4.09 10.46 -5.65
CA SER A 161 4.51 9.81 -6.90
C SER A 161 3.89 8.43 -7.16
N VAL A 162 3.05 7.91 -6.27
CA VAL A 162 2.44 6.58 -6.40
C VAL A 162 0.94 6.67 -6.13
N TRP A 163 0.15 5.93 -6.91
CA TRP A 163 -1.28 5.70 -6.69
C TRP A 163 -1.45 4.29 -6.13
N VAL A 164 -1.99 4.18 -4.93
CA VAL A 164 -2.22 2.90 -4.26
C VAL A 164 -3.35 2.16 -4.96
N HIS A 165 -3.16 0.89 -5.33
CA HIS A 165 -4.16 -0.02 -5.94
C HIS A 165 -5.23 0.69 -6.79
N ALA A 166 -4.78 1.33 -7.88
CA ALA A 166 -5.61 2.15 -8.77
C ALA A 166 -7.01 1.56 -9.00
N TYR A 167 -8.04 2.41 -8.96
CA TYR A 167 -9.49 2.17 -8.93
C TYR A 167 -10.06 1.79 -7.56
N ASN A 168 -9.33 1.02 -6.74
CA ASN A 168 -9.84 0.56 -5.45
C ASN A 168 -9.65 1.67 -4.40
N GLY A 169 -10.66 1.88 -3.55
CA GLY A 169 -10.59 2.89 -2.50
C GLY A 169 -10.39 4.33 -3.01
N MET A 170 -10.87 4.67 -4.21
CA MET A 170 -10.67 5.97 -4.86
C MET A 170 -11.97 6.59 -5.37
N ARG A 171 -12.05 7.93 -5.37
CA ARG A 171 -13.08 8.64 -6.14
C ARG A 171 -12.97 8.30 -7.62
N GLY A 172 -14.06 7.76 -8.18
CA GLY A 172 -14.14 7.33 -9.58
C GLY A 172 -14.12 8.50 -10.57
N LEU A 173 -13.88 8.17 -11.85
CA LEU A 173 -13.89 9.12 -12.95
C LEU A 173 -15.31 9.58 -13.28
N ASN A 174 -15.53 10.89 -13.25
CA ASN A 174 -16.74 11.53 -13.78
C ASN A 174 -16.34 12.65 -14.76
N HIS A 175 -17.11 12.85 -15.82
CA HIS A 175 -16.80 13.78 -16.91
C HIS A 175 -16.70 15.27 -16.48
N ARG A 176 -17.19 15.64 -15.30
CA ARG A 176 -17.10 17.02 -14.75
C ARG A 176 -16.17 17.13 -13.55
N GLU A 177 -15.88 16.02 -12.89
CA GLU A 177 -14.94 15.91 -11.79
C GLU A 177 -14.20 14.58 -11.97
N PRO A 178 -13.02 14.59 -12.60
CA PRO A 178 -12.31 13.35 -12.92
C PRO A 178 -11.88 12.53 -11.71
N GLY A 179 -11.83 13.15 -10.54
CA GLY A 179 -11.49 12.49 -9.28
C GLY A 179 -10.09 11.90 -9.26
N MET A 180 -9.88 10.98 -8.33
CA MET A 180 -8.61 10.27 -8.19
C MET A 180 -8.27 9.44 -9.44
N VAL A 181 -9.24 8.71 -9.98
CA VAL A 181 -9.02 7.86 -11.17
C VAL A 181 -8.62 8.70 -12.39
N GLY A 182 -9.24 9.86 -12.59
CA GLY A 182 -8.82 10.78 -13.65
C GLY A 182 -7.41 11.34 -13.45
N ALA A 183 -7.04 11.61 -12.21
CA ALA A 183 -5.69 12.05 -11.86
C ALA A 183 -4.64 10.94 -12.11
N VAL A 184 -4.98 9.68 -11.79
CA VAL A 184 -4.14 8.52 -12.14
C VAL A 184 -3.83 8.50 -13.64
N TYR A 185 -4.82 8.72 -14.49
CA TYR A 185 -4.63 8.65 -15.94
C TYR A 185 -3.79 9.78 -16.51
N GLU A 186 -3.98 11.00 -16.01
CA GLU A 186 -3.50 12.20 -16.67
C GLU A 186 -2.17 12.71 -16.09
N LEU A 187 -1.94 12.57 -14.77
CA LEU A 187 -0.76 13.17 -14.16
C LEU A 187 0.51 12.37 -14.51
N PRO A 188 1.47 12.97 -15.21
CA PRO A 188 2.68 12.27 -15.66
C PRO A 188 3.64 12.02 -14.49
N ASN A 189 4.64 11.19 -14.74
CA ASN A 189 5.72 10.89 -13.80
C ASN A 189 5.26 10.32 -12.44
N THR A 190 4.09 9.68 -12.43
CA THR A 190 3.56 8.96 -11.28
C THR A 190 3.35 7.49 -11.61
N TYR A 191 3.48 6.61 -10.63
CA TYR A 191 3.32 5.17 -10.78
C TYR A 191 1.96 4.73 -10.25
N ALA A 192 1.27 3.87 -10.98
CA ALA A 192 -0.01 3.30 -10.56
C ALA A 192 0.18 1.85 -10.12
N GLU A 193 -0.09 1.55 -8.87
CA GLU A 193 -0.21 0.16 -8.41
C GLU A 193 -1.49 -0.46 -8.96
N LEU A 194 -1.43 -1.70 -9.40
CA LEU A 194 -2.56 -2.43 -9.97
C LEU A 194 -2.63 -3.85 -9.41
N ILE A 195 -3.76 -4.20 -8.83
CA ILE A 195 -4.12 -5.57 -8.49
C ILE A 195 -4.74 -6.20 -9.77
N CYS A 196 -4.00 -7.08 -10.42
CA CYS A 196 -4.37 -7.64 -11.73
C CYS A 196 -4.76 -9.12 -11.61
N ASP A 197 -5.61 -9.45 -10.63
CA ASP A 197 -6.05 -10.81 -10.32
C ASP A 197 -7.35 -11.23 -11.03
N GLY A 198 -8.00 -10.30 -11.73
CA GLY A 198 -9.27 -10.50 -12.42
C GLY A 198 -10.52 -10.38 -11.51
N HIS A 199 -10.34 -10.12 -10.21
CA HIS A 199 -11.40 -9.93 -9.23
C HIS A 199 -11.51 -8.46 -8.79
N HIS A 200 -10.41 -7.85 -8.35
CA HIS A 200 -10.37 -6.45 -7.88
C HIS A 200 -10.57 -5.45 -9.02
N VAL A 201 -10.04 -5.75 -10.19
CA VAL A 201 -10.13 -4.87 -11.37
C VAL A 201 -10.52 -5.68 -12.61
N HIS A 202 -11.60 -5.24 -13.26
CA HIS A 202 -12.05 -5.88 -14.50
C HIS A 202 -10.95 -5.80 -15.58
N PRO A 203 -10.71 -6.86 -16.37
CA PRO A 203 -9.64 -6.88 -17.39
C PRO A 203 -9.64 -5.67 -18.34
N SER A 204 -10.82 -5.19 -18.74
CA SER A 204 -10.92 -3.98 -19.58
C SER A 204 -10.46 -2.71 -18.87
N ALA A 205 -10.62 -2.62 -17.54
CA ALA A 205 -10.12 -1.49 -16.77
C ALA A 205 -8.59 -1.58 -16.58
N CYS A 206 -8.05 -2.79 -16.41
CA CYS A 206 -6.60 -3.02 -16.43
C CYS A 206 -6.00 -2.55 -17.77
N ASP A 207 -6.63 -2.93 -18.90
CA ASP A 207 -6.19 -2.56 -20.23
C ASP A 207 -6.22 -1.03 -20.44
N ILE A 208 -7.27 -0.34 -19.98
CA ILE A 208 -7.35 1.12 -20.02
C ILE A 208 -6.20 1.74 -19.22
N LEU A 209 -5.95 1.27 -18.01
CA LEU A 209 -4.86 1.81 -17.17
C LEU A 209 -3.50 1.63 -17.87
N MET A 210 -3.22 0.44 -18.39
CA MET A 210 -1.98 0.13 -19.09
C MET A 210 -1.75 1.01 -20.32
N HIS A 211 -2.83 1.40 -21.03
CA HIS A 211 -2.73 2.32 -22.17
C HIS A 211 -2.55 3.78 -21.74
N GLN A 212 -3.16 4.19 -20.64
CA GLN A 212 -3.07 5.59 -20.17
C GLN A 212 -1.75 5.90 -19.47
N LYS A 213 -1.21 4.95 -18.70
CA LYS A 213 0.00 5.11 -17.88
C LYS A 213 1.28 4.64 -18.55
N ASP A 214 1.19 3.88 -19.64
CA ASP A 214 2.28 3.06 -20.19
C ASP A 214 2.79 1.95 -19.24
N HIS A 215 3.57 1.02 -19.78
CA HIS A 215 4.06 -0.14 -19.04
C HIS A 215 5.16 0.18 -18.02
N GLU A 216 5.83 1.31 -18.15
CA GLU A 216 6.93 1.70 -17.26
C GLU A 216 6.41 2.35 -15.97
N HIS A 217 5.14 2.81 -15.98
CA HIS A 217 4.50 3.49 -14.87
C HIS A 217 3.38 2.69 -14.20
N VAL A 218 3.20 1.41 -14.54
CA VAL A 218 2.29 0.51 -13.83
C VAL A 218 3.09 -0.51 -13.02
N VAL A 219 2.76 -0.63 -11.73
CA VAL A 219 3.38 -1.55 -10.79
C VAL A 219 2.36 -2.60 -10.41
N LEU A 220 2.60 -3.87 -10.78
CA LEU A 220 1.76 -4.97 -10.33
C LEU A 220 2.03 -5.26 -8.86
N ILE A 221 0.97 -5.31 -8.09
CA ILE A 221 0.98 -5.64 -6.66
C ILE A 221 -0.01 -6.76 -6.35
N THR A 222 0.13 -7.39 -5.21
CA THR A 222 -0.87 -8.36 -4.76
C THR A 222 -1.91 -7.75 -3.83
N ASP A 223 -1.55 -6.81 -2.99
CA ASP A 223 -2.37 -6.34 -1.86
C ASP A 223 -2.87 -7.52 -1.02
N CYS A 224 -2.06 -8.56 -0.95
CA CYS A 224 -2.45 -9.83 -0.37
C CYS A 224 -2.51 -9.73 1.15
N MET A 225 -3.50 -10.42 1.72
CA MET A 225 -3.68 -10.59 3.15
C MET A 225 -3.15 -11.95 3.63
N SER A 226 -3.27 -12.22 4.93
CA SER A 226 -2.78 -13.45 5.57
C SER A 226 -3.29 -14.75 4.92
N ALA A 227 -4.47 -14.76 4.30
CA ALA A 227 -5.04 -15.91 3.60
C ALA A 227 -4.32 -16.28 2.30
N GLY A 228 -3.43 -15.43 1.80
CA GLY A 228 -2.71 -15.70 0.56
C GLY A 228 -2.00 -17.04 0.56
N GLY A 229 -2.25 -17.83 -0.47
CA GLY A 229 -1.69 -19.18 -0.61
C GLY A 229 -2.36 -20.27 0.23
N LEU A 230 -3.45 -19.97 0.94
CA LEU A 230 -4.19 -20.90 1.79
C LEU A 230 -5.54 -21.29 1.17
N GLU A 231 -6.22 -22.25 1.79
CA GLU A 231 -7.56 -22.71 1.40
C GLU A 231 -8.63 -21.72 1.87
N ASP A 232 -9.87 -21.89 1.36
CA ASP A 232 -11.04 -21.12 1.81
C ASP A 232 -11.25 -21.25 3.32
N GLY A 233 -11.71 -20.17 3.98
CA GLY A 233 -11.92 -20.20 5.42
C GLY A 233 -12.02 -18.82 6.06
N ASP A 234 -12.04 -18.82 7.38
CA ASP A 234 -12.10 -17.63 8.21
C ASP A 234 -10.68 -17.16 8.53
N TYR A 235 -10.41 -15.89 8.26
CA TYR A 235 -9.10 -15.26 8.47
C TYR A 235 -9.25 -13.89 9.14
N MET A 236 -8.12 -13.26 9.43
CA MET A 236 -8.06 -11.88 9.92
C MET A 236 -7.34 -10.99 8.91
N LEU A 237 -7.81 -9.76 8.76
CA LEU A 237 -7.09 -8.67 8.11
C LEU A 237 -6.94 -7.56 9.16
N GLY A 238 -5.75 -7.47 9.75
CA GLY A 238 -5.55 -6.67 10.96
C GLY A 238 -6.54 -7.07 12.06
N GLU A 239 -7.40 -6.14 12.48
CA GLU A 239 -8.40 -6.37 13.55
C GLU A 239 -9.76 -6.92 13.04
N PHE A 240 -9.93 -7.07 11.72
CA PHE A 240 -11.22 -7.43 11.13
C PHE A 240 -11.28 -8.90 10.72
N PRO A 241 -12.33 -9.64 11.12
CA PRO A 241 -12.57 -10.97 10.60
C PRO A 241 -13.03 -10.88 9.14
N VAL A 242 -12.51 -11.75 8.30
CA VAL A 242 -12.85 -11.88 6.88
C VAL A 242 -13.09 -13.35 6.52
N ILE A 243 -13.97 -13.58 5.58
CA ILE A 243 -14.25 -14.91 5.03
C ILE A 243 -13.68 -14.94 3.62
N VAL A 244 -12.84 -15.93 3.34
CA VAL A 244 -12.31 -16.19 2.00
C VAL A 244 -13.04 -17.38 1.41
N GLU A 245 -13.72 -17.17 0.28
CA GLU A 245 -14.44 -18.19 -0.46
C GLU A 245 -14.03 -18.13 -1.93
N LYS A 246 -13.74 -19.30 -2.54
CA LYS A 246 -13.53 -19.39 -3.98
C LYS A 246 -14.83 -19.06 -4.72
N GLU A 247 -14.81 -18.09 -5.60
CA GLU A 247 -15.93 -17.86 -6.49
C GLU A 247 -16.20 -19.12 -7.30
N GLN A 248 -17.40 -19.68 -7.15
CA GLN A 248 -17.89 -20.71 -8.06
C GLN A 248 -18.31 -19.96 -9.34
N HIS A 249 -17.48 -20.01 -10.38
CA HIS A 249 -17.92 -19.62 -11.71
C HIS A 249 -19.09 -20.51 -12.13
N VAL A 250 -20.31 -19.96 -12.15
CA VAL A 250 -21.52 -20.58 -12.69
C VAL A 250 -21.54 -20.35 -14.20
#